data_0e8ac7bff4a65c1d95065b46af372bd8
#
_entry.id   0e8ac7bff4a65c1d95065b46af372bd8
#
_cell.length_a   1.000
_cell.length_b   1.000
_cell.length_c   1.000
_cell.angle_alpha   90.00
_cell.angle_beta   90.00
_cell.angle_gamma   90.00
#
_symmetry.space_group_name_H-M   'P 1'
#
loop_
_entity.id
_entity.type
_entity.pdbx_description
1 polymer ?
#
loop_
_entity_poly.entity_id
_entity_poly.type
_entity_poly.pdbx_seq_one_letter_code
_entity_poly.pdbx_strand_id
1 'polypeptide(L)'
;YGADILDLLGALFVDCEEAPGFRFRYWRLMNVLYTENFMGRVYRWCIEHNCRLTGHTVEESELYTQMWCCAGVMPFYEYESIPGVDWLGRKIGTELAPRQVSSAAQQLGKKQVLTETFACAGWDVTPKELKRIAEWQYVNGVNLMCQHLYPYSIRGQRKRDYPAFYSEHNPWTDELKTFDDYFTELGYLLANSREQADVLIVHPIHSAYLTFDRANDEASVRSVGEPFNALIERFGAAGIGHHYGDERLMEKYGSVKDGRLTIGQCTYSFVVIPDCDTLDSSTAALLKDYLSQGGRLMLAGRKPTRIDGELADLSFLQANLTWDELVRKRALLPEANRDVRCTLRFAENGNFLFAVNLSETDTADMSVKLPFAGVEAYDLLTHKTKSVAFEKTTDGIAAKLHLAPGESVLLMQNDSAMPQAQKSPIAETMELGGKWTLSAPVQNSLTLDMAALSYDGKTYTELLPIPYISERLLREKTNRKLWLRYAFTADFLPDDLTLELETLKNAKLSVNGTEISLTEQGI
;
A
#
# COMPACT_ATOMS: atom_id res chain seq x y z
N TYR A 1 -12.76 22.96 -24.75
CA TYR A 1 -14.05 22.71 -24.10
C TYR A 1 -15.14 23.74 -24.48
N GLY A 2 -14.85 24.72 -25.32
CA GLY A 2 -15.83 25.64 -25.90
C GLY A 2 -16.44 26.69 -24.96
N ALA A 3 -15.94 26.83 -23.74
CA ALA A 3 -16.38 27.83 -22.76
C ALA A 3 -15.20 28.60 -22.20
N ASP A 4 -15.40 29.88 -21.84
CA ASP A 4 -14.42 30.63 -21.08
C ASP A 4 -14.46 30.15 -19.63
N ILE A 5 -13.32 29.73 -19.11
CA ILE A 5 -13.18 29.24 -17.74
C ILE A 5 -13.58 30.33 -16.71
N LEU A 6 -13.36 31.59 -17.03
CA LEU A 6 -13.65 32.70 -16.11
C LEU A 6 -15.15 32.87 -15.85
N ASP A 7 -16.00 32.53 -16.81
CA ASP A 7 -17.46 32.65 -16.69
C ASP A 7 -18.02 31.66 -15.67
N LEU A 8 -17.37 30.50 -15.49
CA LEU A 8 -17.83 29.40 -14.65
C LEU A 8 -16.89 29.10 -13.46
N LEU A 9 -15.86 29.91 -13.23
CA LEU A 9 -14.87 29.67 -12.18
C LEU A 9 -15.51 29.55 -10.78
N GLY A 10 -16.60 30.29 -10.53
CA GLY A 10 -17.36 30.20 -9.28
C GLY A 10 -17.95 28.81 -9.00
N ALA A 11 -18.23 28.03 -10.05
CA ALA A 11 -18.78 26.67 -9.92
C ALA A 11 -17.79 25.66 -9.31
N LEU A 12 -16.50 26.00 -9.20
CA LEU A 12 -15.52 25.20 -8.43
C LEU A 12 -15.71 25.31 -6.90
N PHE A 13 -16.43 26.32 -6.44
CA PHE A 13 -16.57 26.64 -5.02
C PHE A 13 -18.04 26.65 -4.55
N VAL A 14 -18.98 26.75 -5.46
CA VAL A 14 -20.40 26.87 -5.18
C VAL A 14 -21.19 25.91 -6.06
N ASP A 15 -22.18 25.23 -5.48
CA ASP A 15 -23.07 24.36 -6.24
C ASP A 15 -24.08 25.19 -7.05
N CYS A 16 -24.16 24.87 -8.34
CA CYS A 16 -25.13 25.39 -9.29
C CYS A 16 -25.48 24.30 -10.31
N GLU A 17 -26.43 24.56 -11.19
CA GLU A 17 -26.89 23.58 -12.19
C GLU A 17 -25.75 23.13 -13.12
N GLU A 18 -24.86 24.03 -13.51
CA GLU A 18 -23.73 23.77 -14.40
C GLU A 18 -22.51 23.17 -13.70
N ALA A 19 -22.46 23.20 -12.35
CA ALA A 19 -21.27 22.82 -11.58
C ALA A 19 -20.79 21.39 -11.86
N PRO A 20 -21.62 20.35 -11.90
CA PRO A 20 -21.15 18.98 -12.13
C PRO A 20 -20.41 18.83 -13.46
N GLY A 21 -20.99 19.28 -14.56
CA GLY A 21 -20.38 19.20 -15.88
C GLY A 21 -19.14 20.08 -16.02
N PHE A 22 -19.15 21.27 -15.41
CA PHE A 22 -17.97 22.15 -15.40
C PHE A 22 -16.83 21.55 -14.58
N ARG A 23 -17.08 21.10 -13.33
CA ARG A 23 -16.08 20.46 -12.46
C ARG A 23 -15.48 19.22 -13.11
N PHE A 24 -16.29 18.36 -13.75
CA PHE A 24 -15.82 17.21 -14.51
C PHE A 24 -14.79 17.63 -15.57
N ARG A 25 -15.13 18.58 -16.44
CA ARG A 25 -14.24 19.07 -17.51
C ARG A 25 -12.99 19.73 -16.95
N TYR A 26 -13.11 20.51 -15.88
CA TYR A 26 -12.00 21.20 -15.24
C TYR A 26 -10.98 20.21 -14.65
N TRP A 27 -11.43 19.30 -13.81
CA TRP A 27 -10.54 18.35 -13.14
C TRP A 27 -9.94 17.33 -14.12
N ARG A 28 -10.70 16.91 -15.11
CA ARG A 28 -10.17 16.09 -16.21
C ARG A 28 -9.06 16.82 -16.98
N LEU A 29 -9.22 18.11 -17.27
CA LEU A 29 -8.17 18.92 -17.88
C LEU A 29 -6.95 19.07 -16.97
N MET A 30 -7.15 19.32 -15.67
CA MET A 30 -6.04 19.43 -14.70
C MET A 30 -5.25 18.12 -14.64
N ASN A 31 -5.92 16.97 -14.62
CA ASN A 31 -5.25 15.67 -14.66
C ASN A 31 -4.48 15.46 -15.98
N VAL A 32 -5.03 15.84 -17.14
CA VAL A 32 -4.31 15.80 -18.43
C VAL A 32 -3.06 16.68 -18.39
N LEU A 33 -3.17 17.91 -17.91
CA LEU A 33 -2.03 18.84 -17.82
C LEU A 33 -0.93 18.28 -16.90
N TYR A 34 -1.30 17.72 -15.77
CA TYR A 34 -0.36 17.12 -14.84
C TYR A 34 0.32 15.87 -15.44
N THR A 35 -0.45 14.96 -15.99
CA THR A 35 0.08 13.70 -16.49
C THR A 35 0.83 13.86 -17.82
N GLU A 36 0.25 14.50 -18.82
CA GLU A 36 0.81 14.55 -20.19
C GLU A 36 1.79 15.72 -20.39
N ASN A 37 1.44 16.91 -19.88
CA ASN A 37 2.26 18.12 -20.12
C ASN A 37 3.38 18.29 -19.09
N PHE A 38 3.27 17.70 -17.89
CA PHE A 38 4.36 17.68 -16.93
C PHE A 38 5.10 16.33 -17.02
N MET A 39 4.53 15.25 -16.49
CA MET A 39 5.23 13.95 -16.42
C MET A 39 5.54 13.36 -17.79
N GLY A 40 4.63 13.46 -18.74
CA GLY A 40 4.85 12.98 -20.09
C GLY A 40 6.03 13.65 -20.79
N ARG A 41 6.33 14.91 -20.46
CA ARG A 41 7.54 15.60 -20.99
C ARG A 41 8.81 15.05 -20.35
N VAL A 42 8.82 14.87 -19.03
CA VAL A 42 9.96 14.30 -18.30
C VAL A 42 10.21 12.87 -18.78
N TYR A 43 9.17 12.06 -18.91
CA TYR A 43 9.26 10.70 -19.41
C TYR A 43 9.87 10.61 -20.82
N ARG A 44 9.38 11.44 -21.77
CA ARG A 44 9.92 11.47 -23.14
C ARG A 44 11.41 11.87 -23.15
N TRP A 45 11.77 12.87 -22.35
CA TRP A 45 13.17 13.27 -22.21
C TRP A 45 14.03 12.13 -21.66
N CYS A 46 13.57 11.42 -20.64
CA CYS A 46 14.28 10.24 -20.10
C CYS A 46 14.49 9.17 -21.17
N ILE A 47 13.43 8.82 -21.92
CA ILE A 47 13.53 7.81 -22.99
C ILE A 47 14.51 8.23 -24.09
N GLU A 48 14.47 9.49 -24.53
CA GLU A 48 15.39 10.06 -25.53
C GLU A 48 16.86 10.02 -25.05
N HIS A 49 17.09 10.03 -23.75
CA HIS A 49 18.43 9.99 -23.13
C HIS A 49 18.80 8.60 -22.56
N ASN A 50 18.10 7.54 -22.94
CA ASN A 50 18.30 6.18 -22.43
C ASN A 50 18.21 6.05 -20.91
N CYS A 51 17.38 6.87 -20.27
CA CYS A 51 17.10 6.82 -18.85
C CYS A 51 15.70 6.20 -18.62
N ARG A 52 15.56 5.47 -17.52
CA ARG A 52 14.26 4.99 -17.04
C ARG A 52 13.75 5.95 -15.98
N LEU A 53 12.52 6.43 -16.16
CA LEU A 53 11.86 7.24 -15.15
C LEU A 53 11.17 6.34 -14.13
N THR A 54 11.34 6.64 -12.87
CA THR A 54 10.60 6.08 -11.75
C THR A 54 10.25 7.19 -10.76
N GLY A 55 9.23 6.99 -9.97
CA GLY A 55 8.75 7.90 -8.96
C GLY A 55 7.38 7.46 -8.46
N HIS A 56 6.66 8.39 -7.88
CA HIS A 56 5.30 8.23 -7.42
C HIS A 56 4.61 9.60 -7.38
N THR A 57 3.31 9.61 -7.20
CA THR A 57 2.57 10.83 -6.87
C THR A 57 2.63 11.10 -5.37
N VAL A 58 1.76 11.93 -4.87
CA VAL A 58 1.59 12.20 -3.44
C VAL A 58 0.15 11.89 -3.08
N GLU A 59 -0.05 11.27 -1.89
CA GLU A 59 -1.38 11.05 -1.34
C GLU A 59 -2.28 10.11 -2.18
N GLU A 60 -1.73 8.97 -2.57
CA GLU A 60 -2.44 7.97 -3.39
C GLU A 60 -3.52 7.17 -2.62
N SER A 61 -3.54 7.29 -1.30
CA SER A 61 -4.29 6.41 -0.39
C SER A 61 -5.80 6.63 -0.38
N GLU A 62 -6.28 7.81 -0.74
CA GLU A 62 -7.70 8.17 -0.74
C GLU A 62 -8.08 9.00 -1.98
N LEU A 63 -9.31 8.85 -2.49
CA LEU A 63 -9.78 9.66 -3.62
C LEU A 63 -9.76 11.16 -3.29
N TYR A 64 -10.07 11.54 -2.06
CA TYR A 64 -10.06 12.93 -1.63
C TYR A 64 -8.67 13.57 -1.73
N THR A 65 -7.64 12.89 -1.21
CA THR A 65 -6.27 13.39 -1.23
C THR A 65 -5.70 13.41 -2.66
N GLN A 66 -6.08 12.43 -3.50
CA GLN A 66 -5.76 12.47 -4.93
C GLN A 66 -6.35 13.69 -5.64
N MET A 67 -7.59 14.09 -5.30
CA MET A 67 -8.20 15.32 -5.84
C MET A 67 -7.41 16.57 -5.48
N TRP A 68 -6.87 16.65 -4.25
CA TRP A 68 -6.02 17.76 -3.83
C TRP A 68 -4.70 17.84 -4.61
N CYS A 69 -4.11 16.70 -4.94
CA CYS A 69 -2.75 16.62 -5.47
C CYS A 69 -2.70 16.61 -7.01
N CYS A 70 -3.51 15.77 -7.66
CA CYS A 70 -3.33 15.50 -9.08
C CYS A 70 -4.62 15.15 -9.83
N ALA A 71 -5.78 15.19 -9.17
CA ALA A 71 -7.07 14.80 -9.74
C ALA A 71 -7.13 13.34 -10.26
N GLY A 72 -6.40 12.43 -9.61
CA GLY A 72 -6.33 11.01 -9.93
C GLY A 72 -4.95 10.55 -10.38
N VAL A 73 -4.52 9.42 -9.84
CA VAL A 73 -3.12 8.95 -9.95
C VAL A 73 -2.89 7.97 -11.11
N MET A 74 -3.86 7.16 -11.49
CA MET A 74 -3.62 6.04 -12.41
C MET A 74 -3.08 6.46 -13.79
N PRO A 75 -3.53 7.54 -14.44
CA PRO A 75 -2.98 7.99 -15.71
C PRO A 75 -1.51 8.46 -15.63
N PHE A 76 -1.05 8.84 -14.44
CA PHE A 76 0.34 9.21 -14.19
C PHE A 76 1.30 8.05 -14.42
N TYR A 77 0.91 6.83 -14.01
CA TYR A 77 1.72 5.63 -14.14
C TYR A 77 2.02 5.24 -15.59
N GLU A 78 1.30 5.78 -16.57
CA GLU A 78 1.63 5.62 -17.98
C GLU A 78 3.02 6.20 -18.30
N TYR A 79 3.36 7.32 -17.67
CA TYR A 79 4.57 8.08 -17.91
C TYR A 79 5.73 7.74 -16.99
N GLU A 80 5.73 6.55 -16.41
CA GLU A 80 6.84 6.00 -15.64
C GLU A 80 7.31 4.68 -16.24
N SER A 81 8.62 4.51 -16.38
CA SER A 81 9.20 3.23 -16.81
C SER A 81 9.03 2.16 -15.74
N ILE A 82 9.10 2.58 -14.49
CA ILE A 82 8.84 1.79 -13.29
C ILE A 82 7.84 2.61 -12.46
N PRO A 83 6.54 2.35 -12.58
CA PRO A 83 5.55 3.09 -11.79
C PRO A 83 5.70 2.78 -10.32
N GLY A 84 5.50 3.79 -9.49
CA GLY A 84 5.67 3.69 -8.05
C GLY A 84 4.50 4.24 -7.26
N VAL A 85 4.49 3.91 -5.98
CA VAL A 85 3.56 4.36 -4.95
C VAL A 85 4.33 4.72 -3.69
N ASP A 86 3.85 5.68 -2.93
CA ASP A 86 4.36 6.04 -1.61
C ASP A 86 3.43 5.49 -0.52
N TRP A 87 4.03 4.88 0.51
CA TRP A 87 3.30 4.40 1.68
C TRP A 87 4.05 4.66 2.98
N LEU A 88 3.62 5.67 3.70
CA LEU A 88 4.24 6.12 4.94
C LEU A 88 3.53 5.59 6.19
N GLY A 89 4.28 5.45 7.27
CA GLY A 89 3.78 5.06 8.58
C GLY A 89 3.75 3.56 8.83
N ARG A 90 3.25 3.19 10.01
CA ARG A 90 3.20 1.79 10.50
C ARG A 90 1.92 1.05 10.15
N LYS A 91 0.86 1.77 9.83
CA LYS A 91 -0.44 1.17 9.57
C LYS A 91 -0.54 0.76 8.11
N ILE A 92 -1.04 -0.41 7.87
CA ILE A 92 -1.54 -0.79 6.55
C ILE A 92 -2.91 -0.13 6.35
N GLY A 93 -3.23 0.18 5.11
CA GLY A 93 -4.49 0.81 4.72
C GLY A 93 -5.39 -0.10 3.90
N THR A 94 -6.30 0.53 3.17
CA THR A 94 -7.05 -0.14 2.12
C THR A 94 -6.11 -0.50 0.96
N GLU A 95 -6.51 -1.43 0.12
CA GLU A 95 -5.70 -1.89 -1.01
C GLU A 95 -5.65 -0.88 -2.17
N LEU A 96 -6.26 0.29 -2.01
CA LEU A 96 -6.41 1.29 -3.07
C LEU A 96 -5.05 1.67 -3.68
N ALA A 97 -4.13 2.19 -2.88
CA ALA A 97 -2.86 2.70 -3.38
C ALA A 97 -2.02 1.63 -4.11
N PRO A 98 -1.66 0.47 -3.51
CA PRO A 98 -0.86 -0.54 -4.20
C PRO A 98 -1.61 -1.18 -5.39
N ARG A 99 -2.94 -1.27 -5.35
CA ARG A 99 -3.73 -1.82 -6.46
C ARG A 99 -3.87 -0.87 -7.64
N GLN A 100 -3.91 0.43 -7.43
CA GLN A 100 -3.90 1.42 -8.51
C GLN A 100 -2.64 1.28 -9.37
N VAL A 101 -1.47 1.35 -8.72
CA VAL A 101 -0.18 1.28 -9.43
C VAL A 101 0.03 -0.08 -10.10
N SER A 102 -0.30 -1.19 -9.41
CA SER A 102 -0.13 -2.53 -9.98
C SER A 102 -1.10 -2.83 -11.12
N SER A 103 -2.35 -2.34 -11.05
CA SER A 103 -3.33 -2.46 -12.14
C SER A 103 -2.84 -1.76 -13.40
N ALA A 104 -2.43 -0.50 -13.29
CA ALA A 104 -1.90 0.26 -14.42
C ALA A 104 -0.62 -0.37 -14.97
N ALA A 105 0.29 -0.82 -14.10
CA ALA A 105 1.53 -1.47 -14.52
C ALA A 105 1.27 -2.74 -15.35
N GLN A 106 0.40 -3.63 -14.89
CA GLN A 106 0.08 -4.87 -15.60
C GLN A 106 -0.67 -4.61 -16.91
N GLN A 107 -1.61 -3.69 -16.92
CA GLN A 107 -2.32 -3.26 -18.13
C GLN A 107 -1.35 -2.70 -19.17
N LEU A 108 -0.37 -1.93 -18.77
CA LEU A 108 0.63 -1.31 -19.65
C LEU A 108 1.88 -2.19 -19.90
N GLY A 109 1.90 -3.43 -19.39
CA GLY A 109 2.99 -4.37 -19.58
C GLY A 109 4.29 -4.03 -18.85
N LYS A 110 4.23 -3.25 -17.78
CA LYS A 110 5.37 -2.89 -16.95
C LYS A 110 5.61 -3.97 -15.89
N LYS A 111 6.83 -4.50 -15.84
CA LYS A 111 7.15 -5.64 -14.95
C LYS A 111 7.43 -5.23 -13.52
N GLN A 112 8.06 -4.07 -13.31
CA GLN A 112 8.46 -3.58 -11.99
C GLN A 112 7.48 -2.53 -11.49
N VAL A 113 7.09 -2.67 -10.23
CA VAL A 113 6.21 -1.75 -9.49
C VAL A 113 6.90 -1.40 -8.20
N LEU A 114 7.29 -0.13 -8.08
CA LEU A 114 8.06 0.37 -6.96
C LEU A 114 7.15 0.80 -5.80
N THR A 115 7.63 0.69 -4.58
CA THR A 115 7.11 1.43 -3.44
C THR A 115 8.21 2.21 -2.74
N GLU A 116 7.99 3.50 -2.46
CA GLU A 116 8.69 4.16 -1.37
C GLU A 116 7.97 3.80 -0.08
N THR A 117 8.70 3.30 0.93
CA THR A 117 8.03 2.73 2.09
C THR A 117 8.83 2.88 3.38
N PHE A 118 8.14 2.73 4.52
CA PHE A 118 8.66 2.72 5.87
C PHE A 118 8.97 4.09 6.51
N ALA A 119 8.95 5.19 5.74
CA ALA A 119 9.03 6.51 6.33
C ALA A 119 7.94 6.70 7.40
N CYS A 120 8.19 7.50 8.41
CA CYS A 120 7.26 7.75 9.53
C CYS A 120 6.90 6.51 10.38
N ALA A 121 7.60 5.39 10.23
CA ALA A 121 7.34 4.19 11.02
C ALA A 121 7.87 4.30 12.47
N GLY A 122 8.77 5.25 12.74
CA GLY A 122 9.37 5.48 14.06
C GLY A 122 10.61 4.63 14.33
N TRP A 123 11.39 5.05 15.33
CA TRP A 123 12.65 4.38 15.68
C TRP A 123 12.48 2.99 16.34
N ASP A 124 11.31 2.73 16.90
CA ASP A 124 10.95 1.51 17.60
C ASP A 124 10.28 0.45 16.72
N VAL A 125 10.20 0.71 15.40
CA VAL A 125 9.62 -0.25 14.45
C VAL A 125 10.45 -1.54 14.40
N THR A 126 9.77 -2.68 14.39
CA THR A 126 10.40 -3.99 14.34
C THR A 126 10.47 -4.55 12.92
N PRO A 127 11.43 -5.45 12.60
CA PRO A 127 11.45 -6.15 11.31
C PRO A 127 10.15 -6.90 10.99
N LYS A 128 9.45 -7.41 12.00
CA LYS A 128 8.14 -8.05 11.83
C LYS A 128 7.08 -7.07 11.32
N GLU A 129 7.05 -5.85 11.85
CA GLU A 129 6.13 -4.80 11.39
C GLU A 129 6.48 -4.34 9.97
N LEU A 130 7.78 -4.14 9.68
CA LEU A 130 8.24 -3.79 8.34
C LEU A 130 7.86 -4.87 7.32
N LYS A 131 8.04 -6.15 7.68
CA LYS A 131 7.64 -7.29 6.83
C LYS A 131 6.14 -7.27 6.54
N ARG A 132 5.30 -7.04 7.56
CA ARG A 132 3.85 -6.95 7.40
C ARG A 132 3.43 -5.82 6.44
N ILE A 133 4.04 -4.63 6.58
CA ILE A 133 3.78 -3.47 5.70
C ILE A 133 4.19 -3.80 4.26
N ALA A 134 5.37 -4.37 4.08
CA ALA A 134 5.88 -4.73 2.75
C ALA A 134 5.05 -5.85 2.10
N GLU A 135 4.72 -6.91 2.82
CA GLU A 135 3.93 -8.03 2.29
C GLU A 135 2.50 -7.62 1.93
N TRP A 136 1.90 -6.69 2.68
CA TRP A 136 0.63 -6.09 2.30
C TRP A 136 0.71 -5.39 0.93
N GLN A 137 1.80 -4.70 0.64
CA GLN A 137 2.01 -4.08 -0.67
C GLN A 137 2.33 -5.12 -1.76
N TYR A 138 3.18 -6.10 -1.44
CA TYR A 138 3.60 -7.14 -2.39
C TYR A 138 2.45 -8.08 -2.81
N VAL A 139 1.59 -8.46 -1.88
CA VAL A 139 0.39 -9.26 -2.22
C VAL A 139 -0.58 -8.50 -3.11
N ASN A 140 -0.52 -7.16 -3.09
CA ASN A 140 -1.29 -6.26 -3.95
C ASN A 140 -0.56 -5.85 -5.24
N GLY A 141 0.60 -6.45 -5.54
CA GLY A 141 1.27 -6.37 -6.84
C GLY A 141 2.50 -5.47 -6.90
N VAL A 142 2.90 -4.81 -5.80
CA VAL A 142 4.23 -4.20 -5.68
C VAL A 142 5.29 -5.30 -5.73
N ASN A 143 6.48 -5.01 -6.28
CA ASN A 143 7.54 -6.00 -6.39
C ASN A 143 8.96 -5.40 -6.37
N LEU A 144 9.08 -4.11 -6.11
CA LEU A 144 10.35 -3.41 -5.96
C LEU A 144 10.24 -2.43 -4.79
N MET A 145 11.16 -2.54 -3.84
CA MET A 145 11.14 -1.73 -2.63
C MET A 145 12.21 -0.65 -2.68
N CYS A 146 11.82 0.58 -2.38
CA CYS A 146 12.69 1.70 -2.06
C CYS A 146 12.46 2.06 -0.60
N GLN A 147 13.31 1.55 0.27
CA GLN A 147 13.20 1.80 1.70
C GLN A 147 13.62 3.23 2.03
N HIS A 148 12.82 3.95 2.77
CA HIS A 148 13.14 5.28 3.28
C HIS A 148 13.74 5.15 4.68
N LEU A 149 14.95 5.54 4.95
CA LEU A 149 16.18 5.79 4.17
C LEU A 149 17.39 5.17 4.89
N TYR A 150 18.54 5.11 4.19
CA TYR A 150 19.84 4.91 4.82
C TYR A 150 20.65 6.22 4.70
N PRO A 151 20.55 7.16 5.66
CA PRO A 151 21.15 8.48 5.53
C PRO A 151 22.68 8.41 5.70
N TYR A 152 23.40 9.30 5.02
CA TYR A 152 24.84 9.46 5.20
C TYR A 152 25.22 9.79 6.66
N SER A 153 24.36 10.50 7.36
CA SER A 153 24.54 10.88 8.76
C SER A 153 23.17 11.18 9.37
N ILE A 154 22.94 10.71 10.59
CA ILE A 154 21.72 11.03 11.37
C ILE A 154 21.90 12.24 12.28
N ARG A 155 23.00 12.98 12.18
CA ARG A 155 23.30 14.14 13.02
C ARG A 155 22.28 15.28 12.83
N GLY A 156 21.84 15.88 13.92
CA GLY A 156 20.96 17.04 13.93
C GLY A 156 19.54 16.72 13.44
N GLN A 157 19.00 17.53 12.57
CA GLN A 157 17.64 17.35 12.03
C GLN A 157 17.46 16.08 11.21
N ARG A 158 18.53 15.51 10.67
CA ARG A 158 18.46 14.32 9.79
C ARG A 158 17.82 13.13 10.48
N LYS A 159 18.07 12.91 11.78
CA LYS A 159 17.44 11.81 12.54
C LYS A 159 15.93 11.93 12.70
N ARG A 160 15.33 13.06 12.30
CA ARG A 160 13.91 13.36 12.41
C ARG A 160 13.21 13.43 11.06
N ASP A 161 13.96 13.23 9.97
CA ASP A 161 13.44 13.25 8.62
C ASP A 161 12.79 11.89 8.33
N TYR A 162 11.57 11.71 8.85
CA TYR A 162 10.73 10.53 8.64
C TYR A 162 11.38 9.19 9.04
N PRO A 163 11.83 9.01 10.33
CA PRO A 163 12.41 7.73 10.78
C PRO A 163 11.40 6.57 10.67
N ALA A 164 11.85 5.31 10.62
CA ALA A 164 13.16 4.83 11.04
C ALA A 164 14.23 4.98 9.95
N PHE A 165 15.49 5.01 10.39
CA PHE A 165 16.64 4.93 9.50
C PHE A 165 17.38 3.61 9.70
N TYR A 166 17.92 3.07 8.63
CA TYR A 166 18.68 1.82 8.63
C TYR A 166 20.15 2.15 8.88
N SER A 167 20.52 2.34 10.14
CA SER A 167 21.86 2.71 10.57
C SER A 167 22.27 1.88 11.77
N GLU A 168 23.52 2.04 12.22
CA GLU A 168 24.08 1.40 13.41
C GLU A 168 23.28 1.66 14.71
N HIS A 169 22.37 2.62 14.70
CA HIS A 169 21.50 2.92 15.83
C HIS A 169 20.28 1.98 15.91
N ASN A 170 20.01 1.22 14.85
CA ASN A 170 19.00 0.16 14.88
C ASN A 170 19.65 -1.17 15.25
N PRO A 171 19.16 -1.88 16.28
CA PRO A 171 19.78 -3.11 16.75
C PRO A 171 19.71 -4.29 15.76
N TRP A 172 18.89 -4.18 14.74
CA TRP A 172 18.70 -5.22 13.71
C TRP A 172 19.31 -4.85 12.35
N THR A 173 20.08 -3.75 12.24
CA THR A 173 20.63 -3.31 10.94
C THR A 173 21.57 -4.34 10.33
N ASP A 174 22.35 -5.07 11.14
CA ASP A 174 23.23 -6.12 10.64
C ASP A 174 22.47 -7.29 9.99
N GLU A 175 21.21 -7.50 10.37
CA GLU A 175 20.35 -8.54 9.82
C GLU A 175 19.49 -8.06 8.61
N LEU A 176 19.63 -6.80 8.23
CA LEU A 176 18.83 -6.20 7.13
C LEU A 176 19.00 -6.97 5.82
N LYS A 177 20.19 -7.55 5.59
CA LYS A 177 20.42 -8.38 4.41
C LYS A 177 19.44 -9.56 4.30
N THR A 178 19.08 -10.21 5.39
CA THR A 178 18.11 -11.31 5.40
C THR A 178 16.72 -10.81 4.98
N PHE A 179 16.33 -9.63 5.43
CA PHE A 179 15.10 -8.96 5.02
C PHE A 179 15.11 -8.63 3.52
N ASP A 180 16.20 -8.05 3.04
CA ASP A 180 16.36 -7.67 1.64
C ASP A 180 16.40 -8.89 0.71
N ASP A 181 17.07 -9.97 1.10
CA ASP A 181 17.13 -11.24 0.34
C ASP A 181 15.70 -11.82 0.18
N TYR A 182 14.91 -11.82 1.25
CA TYR A 182 13.52 -12.29 1.21
C TYR A 182 12.67 -11.51 0.20
N PHE A 183 12.71 -10.18 0.26
CA PHE A 183 11.92 -9.33 -0.64
C PHE A 183 12.50 -9.26 -2.06
N THR A 184 13.78 -9.49 -2.24
CA THR A 184 14.39 -9.63 -3.57
C THR A 184 13.87 -10.87 -4.27
N GLU A 185 13.84 -12.01 -3.59
CA GLU A 185 13.34 -13.27 -4.14
C GLU A 185 11.83 -13.18 -4.44
N LEU A 186 11.04 -12.71 -3.49
CA LEU A 186 9.61 -12.52 -3.68
C LEU A 186 9.32 -11.52 -4.82
N GLY A 187 10.04 -10.40 -4.84
CA GLY A 187 9.90 -9.38 -5.88
C GLY A 187 10.25 -9.90 -7.27
N TYR A 188 11.30 -10.72 -7.38
CA TYR A 188 11.67 -11.37 -8.64
C TYR A 188 10.57 -12.31 -9.15
N LEU A 189 9.99 -13.13 -8.29
CA LEU A 189 8.87 -14.00 -8.65
C LEU A 189 7.65 -13.20 -9.11
N LEU A 190 7.28 -12.16 -8.38
CA LEU A 190 6.15 -11.29 -8.73
C LEU A 190 6.37 -10.54 -10.04
N ALA A 191 7.58 -9.99 -10.28
CA ALA A 191 7.91 -9.24 -11.48
C ALA A 191 7.93 -10.09 -12.76
N ASN A 192 8.20 -11.39 -12.63
CA ASN A 192 8.26 -12.36 -13.74
C ASN A 192 7.01 -13.25 -13.85
N SER A 193 5.91 -12.83 -13.25
CA SER A 193 4.64 -13.54 -13.31
C SER A 193 3.49 -12.59 -13.62
N ARG A 194 2.33 -13.14 -14.01
CA ARG A 194 1.09 -12.40 -14.22
C ARG A 194 0.09 -12.80 -13.14
N GLU A 195 -0.59 -11.81 -12.59
CA GLU A 195 -1.70 -12.06 -11.67
C GLU A 195 -2.90 -12.66 -12.41
N GLN A 196 -3.58 -13.59 -11.77
CA GLN A 196 -4.89 -14.05 -12.22
C GLN A 196 -5.95 -12.99 -11.83
N ALA A 197 -6.06 -11.95 -12.61
CA ALA A 197 -7.05 -10.89 -12.44
C ALA A 197 -8.02 -10.89 -13.62
N ASP A 198 -9.16 -11.53 -13.45
CA ASP A 198 -10.20 -11.69 -14.50
C ASP A 198 -11.38 -10.72 -14.31
N VAL A 199 -11.31 -9.88 -13.28
CA VAL A 199 -12.30 -8.88 -12.93
C VAL A 199 -11.72 -7.48 -13.09
N LEU A 200 -12.44 -6.61 -13.80
CA LEU A 200 -12.19 -5.19 -13.88
C LEU A 200 -13.18 -4.44 -12.98
N ILE A 201 -12.70 -3.63 -12.07
CA ILE A 201 -13.51 -2.69 -11.29
C ILE A 201 -13.26 -1.29 -11.85
N VAL A 202 -14.29 -0.63 -12.38
CA VAL A 202 -14.17 0.75 -12.89
C VAL A 202 -13.76 1.67 -11.73
N HIS A 203 -12.72 2.48 -11.92
CA HIS A 203 -12.22 3.37 -10.89
C HIS A 203 -13.06 4.64 -10.80
N PRO A 204 -13.68 4.98 -9.64
CA PRO A 204 -14.71 6.02 -9.59
C PRO A 204 -14.16 7.45 -9.40
N ILE A 205 -12.88 7.72 -9.68
CA ILE A 205 -12.27 9.05 -9.44
C ILE A 205 -13.00 10.17 -10.20
N HIS A 206 -13.55 9.89 -11.38
CA HIS A 206 -14.28 10.88 -12.15
C HIS A 206 -15.63 11.28 -11.52
N SER A 207 -16.19 10.44 -10.65
CA SER A 207 -17.34 10.85 -9.82
C SER A 207 -16.92 11.82 -8.72
N ALA A 208 -15.69 11.70 -8.19
CA ALA A 208 -15.14 12.68 -7.25
C ALA A 208 -14.96 14.07 -7.90
N TYR A 209 -14.73 14.16 -9.22
CA TYR A 209 -14.64 15.43 -9.93
C TYR A 209 -15.90 16.28 -9.76
N LEU A 210 -17.07 15.65 -9.77
CA LEU A 210 -18.36 16.34 -9.71
C LEU A 210 -18.60 17.05 -8.39
N THR A 211 -18.11 16.47 -7.31
CA THR A 211 -18.40 16.88 -5.94
C THR A 211 -17.24 17.58 -5.25
N PHE A 212 -16.02 17.48 -5.77
CA PHE A 212 -14.86 18.06 -5.13
C PHE A 212 -14.90 19.59 -5.13
N ASP A 213 -15.00 20.14 -3.93
CA ASP A 213 -14.97 21.56 -3.64
C ASP A 213 -13.77 21.87 -2.75
N ARG A 214 -12.88 22.73 -3.21
CA ARG A 214 -11.68 23.15 -2.45
C ARG A 214 -12.01 23.95 -1.19
N ALA A 215 -13.20 24.50 -1.11
CA ALA A 215 -13.55 25.37 0.02
C ALA A 215 -14.03 24.60 1.25
N ASN A 216 -14.70 23.45 1.11
CA ASN A 216 -15.50 22.97 2.23
C ASN A 216 -15.71 21.47 2.39
N ASP A 217 -15.46 20.56 1.43
CA ASP A 217 -16.12 19.29 1.64
C ASP A 217 -15.35 18.02 1.27
N GLU A 218 -14.58 17.56 2.25
CA GLU A 218 -14.05 16.20 2.30
C GLU A 218 -15.19 15.16 2.26
N ALA A 219 -16.34 15.43 2.90
CA ALA A 219 -17.43 14.49 3.06
C ALA A 219 -18.08 14.09 1.73
N SER A 220 -18.21 15.00 0.77
CA SER A 220 -18.80 14.69 -0.53
C SER A 220 -17.90 13.75 -1.36
N VAL A 221 -16.60 13.92 -1.34
CA VAL A 221 -15.67 12.99 -2.02
C VAL A 221 -15.56 11.67 -1.25
N ARG A 222 -15.59 11.70 0.08
CA ARG A 222 -15.62 10.48 0.90
C ARG A 222 -16.86 9.64 0.63
N SER A 223 -17.99 10.25 0.28
CA SER A 223 -19.21 9.51 -0.11
C SER A 223 -19.04 8.63 -1.35
N VAL A 224 -18.04 8.92 -2.20
CA VAL A 224 -17.62 8.08 -3.33
C VAL A 224 -16.53 7.08 -2.89
N GLY A 225 -15.56 7.55 -2.11
CA GLY A 225 -14.39 6.77 -1.69
C GLY A 225 -14.71 5.65 -0.71
N GLU A 226 -15.54 5.89 0.30
CA GLU A 226 -15.88 4.89 1.32
C GLU A 226 -16.59 3.65 0.77
N PRO A 227 -17.64 3.77 -0.09
CA PRO A 227 -18.24 2.60 -0.73
C PRO A 227 -17.26 1.86 -1.64
N PHE A 228 -16.36 2.56 -2.30
CA PHE A 228 -15.33 1.95 -3.13
C PHE A 228 -14.32 1.18 -2.28
N ASN A 229 -13.84 1.74 -1.18
CA ASN A 229 -12.96 1.07 -0.24
C ASN A 229 -13.61 -0.19 0.36
N ALA A 230 -14.87 -0.13 0.75
CA ALA A 230 -15.62 -1.28 1.24
C ALA A 230 -15.77 -2.39 0.18
N LEU A 231 -15.95 -2.00 -1.08
CA LEU A 231 -16.03 -2.94 -2.20
C LEU A 231 -14.70 -3.66 -2.42
N ILE A 232 -13.59 -2.93 -2.52
CA ILE A 232 -12.26 -3.53 -2.77
C ILE A 232 -11.79 -4.39 -1.60
N GLU A 233 -12.08 -3.99 -0.36
CA GLU A 233 -11.83 -4.82 0.82
C GLU A 233 -12.59 -6.16 0.75
N ARG A 234 -13.83 -6.14 0.27
CA ARG A 234 -14.65 -7.33 0.06
C ARG A 234 -14.05 -8.26 -1.01
N PHE A 235 -13.46 -7.71 -2.06
CA PHE A 235 -12.74 -8.48 -3.09
C PHE A 235 -11.47 -9.12 -2.52
N GLY A 236 -10.67 -8.36 -1.78
CA GLY A 236 -9.47 -8.84 -1.11
C GLY A 236 -9.76 -9.96 -0.13
N ALA A 237 -10.78 -9.80 0.74
CA ALA A 237 -11.20 -10.79 1.71
C ALA A 237 -11.68 -12.12 1.09
N ALA A 238 -12.20 -12.09 -0.13
CA ALA A 238 -12.60 -13.28 -0.89
C ALA A 238 -11.45 -13.86 -1.74
N GLY A 239 -10.30 -13.18 -1.79
CA GLY A 239 -9.19 -13.57 -2.65
C GLY A 239 -9.54 -13.55 -4.14
N ILE A 240 -10.35 -12.57 -4.58
CA ILE A 240 -10.72 -12.42 -6.00
C ILE A 240 -9.71 -11.49 -6.67
N GLY A 241 -8.91 -12.04 -7.58
CA GLY A 241 -7.97 -11.26 -8.39
C GLY A 241 -8.70 -10.26 -9.28
N HIS A 242 -8.32 -8.99 -9.16
CA HIS A 242 -8.97 -7.88 -9.88
C HIS A 242 -7.99 -6.74 -10.18
N HIS A 243 -8.29 -5.98 -11.21
CA HIS A 243 -7.63 -4.71 -11.51
C HIS A 243 -8.63 -3.56 -11.51
N TYR A 244 -8.12 -2.35 -11.30
CA TYR A 244 -8.91 -1.14 -11.51
C TYR A 244 -8.81 -0.69 -12.96
N GLY A 245 -9.93 -0.21 -13.50
CA GLY A 245 -10.03 0.40 -14.82
C GLY A 245 -10.15 1.91 -14.69
N ASP A 246 -9.05 2.62 -14.86
CA ASP A 246 -9.09 4.08 -14.98
C ASP A 246 -9.67 4.46 -16.33
N GLU A 247 -10.64 5.38 -16.37
CA GLU A 247 -11.42 5.67 -17.57
C GLU A 247 -10.58 6.32 -18.67
N ARG A 248 -9.51 7.07 -18.33
CA ARG A 248 -8.56 7.60 -19.32
C ARG A 248 -7.67 6.51 -19.92
N LEU A 249 -7.22 5.55 -19.11
CA LEU A 249 -6.49 4.38 -19.61
C LEU A 249 -7.42 3.48 -20.44
N MET A 250 -8.68 3.33 -20.04
CA MET A 250 -9.71 2.62 -20.82
C MET A 250 -9.98 3.30 -22.17
N GLU A 251 -10.08 4.62 -22.22
CA GLU A 251 -10.22 5.40 -23.46
C GLU A 251 -9.07 5.11 -24.44
N LYS A 252 -7.84 5.07 -23.93
CA LYS A 252 -6.63 4.97 -24.76
C LYS A 252 -6.29 3.54 -25.16
N TYR A 253 -6.48 2.57 -24.27
CA TYR A 253 -6.04 1.19 -24.42
C TYR A 253 -7.15 0.16 -24.37
N GLY A 254 -8.39 0.60 -24.21
CA GLY A 254 -9.56 -0.25 -24.09
C GLY A 254 -10.04 -0.80 -25.44
N SER A 255 -10.45 -2.05 -25.45
CA SER A 255 -11.12 -2.70 -26.58
C SER A 255 -12.02 -3.83 -26.11
N VAL A 256 -12.98 -4.21 -26.93
CA VAL A 256 -13.91 -5.31 -26.63
C VAL A 256 -13.88 -6.33 -27.76
N LYS A 257 -13.81 -7.60 -27.37
CA LYS A 257 -13.87 -8.73 -28.31
C LYS A 257 -14.46 -9.96 -27.62
N ASP A 258 -15.40 -10.62 -28.28
CA ASP A 258 -16.00 -11.89 -27.85
C ASP A 258 -16.55 -11.83 -26.40
N GLY A 259 -17.21 -10.71 -26.03
CA GLY A 259 -17.73 -10.48 -24.69
C GLY A 259 -16.68 -10.33 -23.60
N ARG A 260 -15.46 -9.97 -23.97
CA ARG A 260 -14.35 -9.67 -23.04
C ARG A 260 -13.86 -8.25 -23.26
N LEU A 261 -13.53 -7.56 -22.17
CA LEU A 261 -12.95 -6.23 -22.19
C LEU A 261 -11.45 -6.32 -21.96
N THR A 262 -10.66 -5.71 -22.83
CA THR A 262 -9.20 -5.68 -22.75
C THR A 262 -8.75 -4.25 -22.48
N ILE A 263 -7.79 -4.07 -21.57
CA ILE A 263 -7.04 -2.82 -21.41
C ILE A 263 -5.55 -3.17 -21.57
N GLY A 264 -4.94 -2.66 -22.63
CA GLY A 264 -3.54 -2.97 -22.95
C GLY A 264 -3.27 -4.47 -23.03
N GLN A 265 -2.53 -5.03 -22.05
CA GLN A 265 -2.18 -6.45 -22.02
C GLN A 265 -3.11 -7.33 -21.16
N CYS A 266 -4.08 -6.74 -20.47
CA CYS A 266 -4.97 -7.46 -19.56
C CYS A 266 -6.37 -7.58 -20.14
N THR A 267 -6.95 -8.80 -20.08
CA THR A 267 -8.29 -9.11 -20.60
C THR A 267 -9.19 -9.61 -19.46
N TYR A 268 -10.39 -9.07 -19.37
CA TYR A 268 -11.33 -9.29 -18.28
C TYR A 268 -12.61 -9.94 -18.79
N SER A 269 -13.08 -10.95 -18.07
CA SER A 269 -14.36 -11.63 -18.32
C SER A 269 -15.53 -10.98 -17.54
N PHE A 270 -15.20 -10.26 -16.46
CA PHE A 270 -16.17 -9.66 -15.57
C PHE A 270 -15.85 -8.19 -15.38
N VAL A 271 -16.87 -7.35 -15.44
CA VAL A 271 -16.77 -5.91 -15.17
C VAL A 271 -17.67 -5.55 -14.00
N VAL A 272 -17.16 -4.73 -13.11
CA VAL A 272 -17.87 -4.23 -11.93
C VAL A 272 -17.88 -2.71 -11.99
N ILE A 273 -19.06 -2.13 -11.91
CA ILE A 273 -19.25 -0.70 -11.73
C ILE A 273 -19.51 -0.47 -10.22
N PRO A 274 -18.64 0.25 -9.50
CA PRO A 274 -18.86 0.59 -8.10
C PRO A 274 -19.98 1.64 -7.96
N ASP A 275 -20.25 2.07 -6.75
CA ASP A 275 -21.09 3.25 -6.50
C ASP A 275 -20.41 4.47 -7.13
N CYS A 276 -21.00 5.02 -8.18
CA CYS A 276 -20.47 6.17 -8.91
C CYS A 276 -21.62 6.99 -9.55
N ASP A 277 -21.37 8.26 -9.78
CA ASP A 277 -22.39 9.19 -10.33
C ASP A 277 -22.25 9.38 -11.84
N THR A 278 -21.04 9.26 -12.38
CA THR A 278 -20.75 9.49 -13.80
C THR A 278 -19.83 8.44 -14.38
N LEU A 279 -19.88 8.26 -15.68
CA LEU A 279 -18.89 7.55 -16.51
C LEU A 279 -18.42 8.49 -17.62
N ASP A 280 -17.20 8.27 -18.13
CA ASP A 280 -16.76 8.91 -19.36
C ASP A 280 -17.54 8.37 -20.56
N SER A 281 -17.74 9.19 -21.57
CA SER A 281 -18.42 8.80 -22.81
C SER A 281 -17.74 7.62 -23.52
N SER A 282 -16.40 7.58 -23.49
CA SER A 282 -15.60 6.46 -24.00
C SER A 282 -15.85 5.15 -23.23
N THR A 283 -15.89 5.22 -21.90
CA THR A 283 -16.21 4.07 -21.04
C THR A 283 -17.62 3.58 -21.27
N ALA A 284 -18.60 4.49 -21.37
CA ALA A 284 -19.98 4.13 -21.67
C ALA A 284 -20.10 3.41 -23.02
N ALA A 285 -19.37 3.86 -24.04
CA ALA A 285 -19.31 3.20 -25.35
C ALA A 285 -18.69 1.80 -25.27
N LEU A 286 -17.55 1.64 -24.58
CA LEU A 286 -16.92 0.33 -24.35
C LEU A 286 -17.84 -0.63 -23.60
N LEU A 287 -18.53 -0.18 -22.56
CA LEU A 287 -19.45 -1.01 -21.79
C LEU A 287 -20.68 -1.42 -22.60
N LYS A 288 -21.20 -0.52 -23.46
CA LYS A 288 -22.30 -0.82 -24.37
C LYS A 288 -21.90 -1.92 -25.35
N ASP A 289 -20.71 -1.82 -25.94
CA ASP A 289 -20.17 -2.84 -26.83
C ASP A 289 -19.95 -4.17 -26.10
N TYR A 290 -19.32 -4.12 -24.91
CA TYR A 290 -19.09 -5.27 -24.05
C TYR A 290 -20.38 -6.04 -23.73
N LEU A 291 -21.42 -5.34 -23.31
CA LEU A 291 -22.72 -5.94 -23.01
C LEU A 291 -23.41 -6.51 -24.26
N SER A 292 -23.28 -5.83 -25.41
CA SER A 292 -23.87 -6.30 -26.68
C SER A 292 -23.26 -7.62 -27.15
N GLN A 293 -22.02 -7.89 -26.78
CA GLN A 293 -21.30 -9.13 -27.08
C GLN A 293 -21.44 -10.20 -25.97
N GLY A 294 -22.35 -10.01 -25.00
CA GLY A 294 -22.62 -10.98 -23.93
C GLY A 294 -21.72 -10.84 -22.70
N GLY A 295 -21.06 -9.70 -22.56
CA GLY A 295 -20.23 -9.38 -21.40
C GLY A 295 -21.00 -9.45 -20.06
N ARG A 296 -20.30 -9.72 -18.98
CA ARG A 296 -20.83 -9.98 -17.64
C ARG A 296 -20.57 -8.79 -16.71
N LEU A 297 -21.63 -8.05 -16.39
CA LEU A 297 -21.59 -6.81 -15.62
C LEU A 297 -22.26 -6.94 -14.26
N MET A 298 -21.59 -6.48 -13.20
CA MET A 298 -22.15 -6.26 -11.88
C MET A 298 -22.23 -4.77 -11.55
N LEU A 299 -23.34 -4.33 -11.00
CA LEU A 299 -23.48 -3.02 -10.36
C LEU A 299 -23.33 -3.22 -8.85
N ALA A 300 -22.28 -2.66 -8.26
CA ALA A 300 -21.95 -2.84 -6.86
C ALA A 300 -22.36 -1.63 -5.98
N GLY A 301 -23.28 -0.82 -6.46
CA GLY A 301 -23.83 0.35 -5.79
C GLY A 301 -24.92 1.01 -6.63
N ARG A 302 -25.07 2.32 -6.45
CA ARG A 302 -25.99 3.12 -7.27
C ARG A 302 -25.55 3.08 -8.73
N LYS A 303 -26.50 2.96 -9.61
CA LYS A 303 -26.26 3.08 -11.06
C LYS A 303 -25.91 4.53 -11.40
N PRO A 304 -24.86 4.79 -12.19
CA PRO A 304 -24.55 6.14 -12.64
C PRO A 304 -25.72 6.74 -13.46
N THR A 305 -25.86 8.05 -13.34
CA THR A 305 -26.93 8.83 -14.01
C THR A 305 -26.39 9.85 -14.99
N ARG A 306 -25.05 9.94 -15.10
CA ARG A 306 -24.36 10.95 -15.89
C ARG A 306 -23.33 10.33 -16.82
N ILE A 307 -23.06 11.03 -17.92
CA ILE A 307 -21.92 10.83 -18.82
C ILE A 307 -21.17 12.16 -18.90
N ASP A 308 -19.84 12.14 -18.71
CA ASP A 308 -18.99 13.35 -18.73
C ASP A 308 -19.51 14.47 -17.80
N GLY A 309 -20.14 14.09 -16.69
CA GLY A 309 -20.72 14.99 -15.70
C GLY A 309 -22.16 15.48 -16.03
N GLU A 310 -22.69 15.21 -17.21
CA GLU A 310 -24.02 15.66 -17.65
C GLU A 310 -25.06 14.52 -17.55
N LEU A 311 -26.31 14.83 -17.23
CA LEU A 311 -27.39 13.83 -17.15
C LEU A 311 -27.54 13.10 -18.48
N ALA A 312 -27.61 11.77 -18.44
CA ALA A 312 -27.64 10.93 -19.61
C ALA A 312 -28.50 9.68 -19.42
N ASP A 313 -29.02 9.14 -20.55
CA ASP A 313 -29.68 7.84 -20.56
C ASP A 313 -28.65 6.70 -20.55
N LEU A 314 -28.55 6.02 -19.42
CA LEU A 314 -27.74 4.84 -19.20
C LEU A 314 -28.59 3.56 -19.08
N SER A 315 -29.76 3.51 -19.70
CA SER A 315 -30.69 2.36 -19.67
C SER A 315 -30.05 1.05 -20.13
N PHE A 316 -29.03 1.12 -21.01
CA PHE A 316 -28.27 -0.05 -21.48
C PHE A 316 -27.44 -0.74 -20.38
N LEU A 317 -27.05 -0.03 -19.32
CA LEU A 317 -26.35 -0.61 -18.19
C LEU A 317 -27.30 -1.48 -17.35
N GLN A 318 -27.30 -2.76 -17.63
CA GLN A 318 -28.09 -3.75 -16.91
C GLN A 318 -27.20 -4.81 -16.31
N ALA A 319 -27.29 -5.00 -14.98
CA ALA A 319 -26.55 -6.04 -14.30
C ALA A 319 -27.04 -7.42 -14.73
N ASN A 320 -26.11 -8.29 -15.09
CA ASN A 320 -26.34 -9.70 -15.43
C ASN A 320 -25.36 -10.64 -14.70
N LEU A 321 -24.68 -10.12 -13.69
CA LEU A 321 -23.74 -10.82 -12.80
C LEU A 321 -24.06 -10.46 -11.35
N THR A 322 -24.11 -11.46 -10.47
CA THR A 322 -24.29 -11.26 -9.03
C THR A 322 -22.98 -11.50 -8.29
N TRP A 323 -22.87 -10.97 -7.06
CA TRP A 323 -21.74 -11.22 -6.18
C TRP A 323 -21.55 -12.73 -5.91
N ASP A 324 -22.60 -13.45 -5.57
CA ASP A 324 -22.51 -14.88 -5.24
C ASP A 324 -22.03 -15.72 -6.44
N GLU A 325 -22.42 -15.34 -7.64
CA GLU A 325 -21.92 -15.98 -8.85
C GLU A 325 -20.44 -15.69 -9.07
N LEU A 326 -20.01 -14.45 -8.84
CA LEU A 326 -18.61 -14.04 -8.97
C LEU A 326 -17.72 -14.77 -7.94
N VAL A 327 -18.15 -14.82 -6.68
CA VAL A 327 -17.48 -15.56 -5.60
C VAL A 327 -17.35 -17.04 -5.97
N ARG A 328 -18.44 -17.67 -6.36
CA ARG A 328 -18.40 -19.09 -6.75
C ARG A 328 -17.40 -19.37 -7.86
N LYS A 329 -17.24 -18.44 -8.81
CA LYS A 329 -16.39 -18.63 -9.99
C LYS A 329 -14.93 -18.21 -9.77
N ARG A 330 -14.65 -17.26 -8.87
CA ARG A 330 -13.34 -16.59 -8.82
C ARG A 330 -12.72 -16.49 -7.44
N ALA A 331 -13.47 -16.71 -6.35
CA ALA A 331 -12.89 -16.63 -5.03
C ALA A 331 -11.90 -17.77 -4.78
N LEU A 332 -10.68 -17.40 -4.40
CA LEU A 332 -9.65 -18.32 -3.93
C LEU A 332 -9.93 -18.74 -2.47
N LEU A 333 -10.53 -17.83 -1.69
CA LEU A 333 -10.95 -18.06 -0.31
C LEU A 333 -12.44 -18.38 -0.28
N PRO A 334 -12.84 -19.67 -0.13
CA PRO A 334 -14.25 -20.07 -0.10
C PRO A 334 -15.01 -19.41 1.06
N GLU A 335 -14.30 -19.25 2.18
CA GLU A 335 -14.74 -18.49 3.34
C GLU A 335 -13.91 -17.21 3.37
N ALA A 336 -14.57 -16.07 3.12
CA ALA A 336 -13.90 -14.78 3.11
C ALA A 336 -13.22 -14.50 4.45
N ASN A 337 -11.96 -14.09 4.40
CA ASN A 337 -11.20 -13.72 5.59
C ASN A 337 -10.70 -12.29 5.48
N ARG A 338 -11.10 -11.45 6.43
CA ARG A 338 -10.78 -10.03 6.43
C ARG A 338 -9.30 -9.74 6.59
N ASP A 339 -8.58 -10.60 7.30
CA ASP A 339 -7.17 -10.38 7.65
C ASP A 339 -6.21 -11.05 6.67
N VAL A 340 -6.71 -11.92 5.80
CA VAL A 340 -5.87 -12.61 4.82
C VAL A 340 -6.01 -12.00 3.45
N ARG A 341 -4.87 -11.87 2.79
CA ARG A 341 -4.77 -11.51 1.37
C ARG A 341 -4.00 -12.56 0.62
N CYS A 342 -4.39 -12.80 -0.63
CA CYS A 342 -3.65 -13.72 -1.48
C CYS A 342 -3.66 -13.26 -2.95
N THR A 343 -2.62 -13.63 -3.67
CA THR A 343 -2.49 -13.43 -5.12
C THR A 343 -2.07 -14.72 -5.79
N LEU A 344 -2.82 -15.13 -6.80
CA LEU A 344 -2.48 -16.27 -7.65
C LEU A 344 -1.76 -15.79 -8.90
N ARG A 345 -0.60 -16.37 -9.17
CA ARG A 345 0.33 -15.91 -10.20
C ARG A 345 0.67 -17.02 -11.18
N PHE A 346 0.75 -16.66 -12.45
CA PHE A 346 1.15 -17.56 -13.53
C PHE A 346 2.47 -17.09 -14.14
N ALA A 347 3.44 -17.99 -14.21
CA ALA A 347 4.77 -17.74 -14.74
C ALA A 347 5.27 -18.91 -15.60
N GLU A 348 6.23 -18.64 -16.49
CA GLU A 348 6.84 -19.68 -17.32
C GLU A 348 7.52 -20.78 -16.50
N ASN A 349 8.12 -20.39 -15.37
CA ASN A 349 8.90 -21.28 -14.50
C ASN A 349 8.10 -21.91 -13.35
N GLY A 350 6.78 -21.80 -13.38
CA GLY A 350 5.90 -22.39 -12.36
C GLY A 350 4.90 -21.37 -11.78
N ASN A 351 3.68 -21.83 -11.60
CA ASN A 351 2.61 -21.05 -11.04
C ASN A 351 2.66 -21.08 -9.52
N PHE A 352 2.19 -20.04 -8.86
CA PHE A 352 2.22 -19.96 -7.41
C PHE A 352 1.09 -19.12 -6.83
N LEU A 353 0.78 -19.41 -5.57
CA LEU A 353 -0.01 -18.53 -4.71
C LEU A 353 0.89 -17.93 -3.65
N PHE A 354 0.84 -16.61 -3.47
CA PHE A 354 1.36 -15.93 -2.29
C PHE A 354 0.19 -15.50 -1.42
N ALA A 355 0.22 -15.87 -0.14
CA ALA A 355 -0.81 -15.52 0.84
C ALA A 355 -0.17 -15.00 2.13
N VAL A 356 -0.79 -13.99 2.73
CA VAL A 356 -0.32 -13.34 3.95
C VAL A 356 -1.46 -13.10 4.93
N ASN A 357 -1.23 -13.42 6.21
CA ASN A 357 -2.10 -13.02 7.30
C ASN A 357 -1.65 -11.64 7.82
N LEU A 358 -2.44 -10.64 7.58
CA LEU A 358 -2.17 -9.23 7.95
C LEU A 358 -2.61 -8.88 9.38
N SER A 359 -3.27 -9.80 10.11
CA SER A 359 -3.60 -9.59 11.52
C SER A 359 -2.33 -9.45 12.37
N GLU A 360 -2.37 -8.62 13.37
CA GLU A 360 -1.29 -8.48 14.37
C GLU A 360 -1.44 -9.48 15.51
N THR A 361 -2.65 -10.00 15.73
CA THR A 361 -3.03 -10.80 16.90
C THR A 361 -3.60 -12.16 16.58
N ASP A 362 -4.34 -12.29 15.47
CA ASP A 362 -5.18 -13.45 15.22
C ASP A 362 -4.54 -14.41 14.21
N THR A 363 -4.57 -15.68 14.56
CA THR A 363 -4.20 -16.78 13.65
C THR A 363 -5.33 -17.03 12.65
N ALA A 364 -4.97 -17.28 11.41
CA ALA A 364 -5.91 -17.62 10.35
C ALA A 364 -5.82 -19.10 9.97
N ASP A 365 -6.90 -19.84 10.22
CA ASP A 365 -7.10 -21.21 9.73
C ASP A 365 -8.09 -21.17 8.57
N MET A 366 -7.65 -21.60 7.37
CA MET A 366 -8.46 -21.48 6.17
C MET A 366 -8.17 -22.52 5.12
N SER A 367 -9.04 -22.57 4.12
CA SER A 367 -8.85 -23.35 2.90
C SER A 367 -8.72 -22.42 1.70
N VAL A 368 -7.75 -22.69 0.82
CA VAL A 368 -7.53 -21.95 -0.42
C VAL A 368 -7.78 -22.85 -1.62
N LYS A 369 -8.64 -22.41 -2.54
CA LYS A 369 -8.89 -23.14 -3.81
C LYS A 369 -7.83 -22.78 -4.83
N LEU A 370 -7.20 -23.79 -5.42
CA LEU A 370 -6.16 -23.63 -6.44
C LEU A 370 -6.46 -24.50 -7.66
N PRO A 371 -6.26 -23.99 -8.88
CA PRO A 371 -6.50 -24.74 -10.12
C PRO A 371 -5.27 -25.63 -10.48
N PHE A 372 -4.69 -26.29 -9.46
CA PHE A 372 -3.50 -27.14 -9.56
C PHE A 372 -3.85 -28.58 -9.19
N ALA A 373 -3.01 -29.54 -9.58
CA ALA A 373 -3.15 -30.93 -9.15
C ALA A 373 -2.45 -31.20 -7.81
N GLY A 374 -1.49 -30.37 -7.42
CA GLY A 374 -0.79 -30.40 -6.14
C GLY A 374 0.06 -29.14 -5.91
N VAL A 375 0.48 -28.92 -4.67
CA VAL A 375 1.30 -27.78 -4.24
C VAL A 375 2.29 -28.18 -3.15
N GLU A 376 3.37 -27.41 -3.05
CA GLU A 376 4.32 -27.41 -1.95
C GLU A 376 4.55 -25.99 -1.46
N ALA A 377 4.76 -25.80 -0.17
CA ALA A 377 5.21 -24.52 0.37
C ALA A 377 6.70 -24.34 0.09
N TYR A 378 7.06 -23.18 -0.47
CA TYR A 378 8.43 -22.79 -0.78
C TYR A 378 8.89 -21.73 0.21
N ASP A 379 10.05 -21.97 0.79
CA ASP A 379 10.70 -21.05 1.72
C ASP A 379 11.70 -20.15 0.95
N LEU A 380 11.41 -18.86 0.91
CA LEU A 380 12.16 -17.86 0.14
C LEU A 380 13.60 -17.63 0.64
N LEU A 381 13.90 -17.95 1.89
CA LEU A 381 15.25 -17.76 2.47
C LEU A 381 16.11 -19.02 2.34
N THR A 382 15.51 -20.18 2.56
CA THR A 382 16.26 -21.45 2.55
C THR A 382 16.18 -22.17 1.21
N HIS A 383 15.32 -21.72 0.30
CA HIS A 383 15.02 -22.34 -1.01
C HIS A 383 14.57 -23.81 -0.89
N LYS A 384 13.95 -24.16 0.22
CA LYS A 384 13.46 -25.51 0.48
C LYS A 384 11.95 -25.59 0.32
N THR A 385 11.48 -26.75 -0.15
CA THR A 385 10.05 -27.04 -0.19
C THR A 385 9.62 -27.87 1.02
N LYS A 386 8.35 -27.71 1.37
CA LYS A 386 7.67 -28.49 2.41
C LYS A 386 6.31 -28.94 1.89
N SER A 387 5.92 -30.17 2.21
CA SER A 387 4.60 -30.68 1.88
C SER A 387 3.50 -29.90 2.61
N VAL A 388 2.39 -29.69 1.93
CA VAL A 388 1.20 -29.00 2.44
C VAL A 388 0.02 -29.96 2.48
N ALA A 389 -0.88 -29.78 3.43
CA ALA A 389 -2.13 -30.52 3.48
C ALA A 389 -3.11 -29.95 2.43
N PHE A 390 -3.61 -30.81 1.54
CA PHE A 390 -4.64 -30.41 0.57
C PHE A 390 -5.57 -31.57 0.25
N GLU A 391 -6.76 -31.25 -0.23
CA GLU A 391 -7.77 -32.19 -0.72
C GLU A 391 -8.00 -31.96 -2.21
N LYS A 392 -8.17 -33.03 -2.99
CA LYS A 392 -8.54 -32.92 -4.40
C LYS A 392 -10.00 -32.48 -4.55
N THR A 393 -10.25 -31.58 -5.47
CA THR A 393 -11.59 -31.09 -5.83
C THR A 393 -11.87 -31.37 -7.31
N THR A 394 -13.07 -31.04 -7.80
CA THR A 394 -13.43 -31.17 -9.23
C THR A 394 -12.56 -30.29 -10.13
N ASP A 395 -12.16 -29.11 -9.63
CA ASP A 395 -11.52 -28.07 -10.43
C ASP A 395 -10.08 -27.78 -9.98
N GLY A 396 -9.48 -28.70 -9.21
CA GLY A 396 -8.11 -28.55 -8.70
C GLY A 396 -7.93 -29.11 -7.29
N ILE A 397 -7.44 -28.30 -6.37
CA ILE A 397 -7.25 -28.67 -4.96
C ILE A 397 -7.80 -27.60 -4.00
N ALA A 398 -8.04 -28.01 -2.76
CA ALA A 398 -8.27 -27.13 -1.62
C ALA A 398 -7.11 -27.32 -0.63
N ALA A 399 -6.17 -26.39 -0.58
CA ALA A 399 -5.04 -26.40 0.33
C ALA A 399 -5.46 -25.84 1.70
N LYS A 400 -5.04 -26.49 2.79
CA LYS A 400 -5.31 -26.04 4.17
C LYS A 400 -4.13 -25.23 4.68
N LEU A 401 -4.40 -24.01 5.08
CA LEU A 401 -3.41 -23.08 5.60
C LEU A 401 -3.68 -22.79 7.08
N HIS A 402 -2.60 -22.71 7.84
CA HIS A 402 -2.57 -22.22 9.20
C HIS A 402 -1.50 -21.13 9.25
N LEU A 403 -1.91 -19.87 9.36
CA LEU A 403 -1.03 -18.71 9.34
C LEU A 403 -1.11 -17.97 10.65
N ALA A 404 -0.02 -17.92 11.40
CA ALA A 404 0.10 -17.09 12.60
C ALA A 404 0.02 -15.57 12.24
N PRO A 405 -0.14 -14.69 13.23
CA PRO A 405 -0.14 -13.24 13.00
C PRO A 405 1.11 -12.74 12.27
N GLY A 406 0.93 -12.09 11.11
CA GLY A 406 2.01 -11.61 10.25
C GLY A 406 2.77 -12.71 9.50
N GLU A 407 2.26 -13.95 9.50
CA GLU A 407 2.86 -15.04 8.73
C GLU A 407 2.36 -15.03 7.28
N SER A 408 3.24 -15.43 6.38
CA SER A 408 2.96 -15.60 4.97
C SER A 408 3.40 -16.96 4.45
N VAL A 409 2.85 -17.37 3.32
CA VAL A 409 3.20 -18.60 2.64
C VAL A 409 3.25 -18.41 1.14
N LEU A 410 4.25 -18.99 0.51
CA LEU A 410 4.34 -19.14 -0.93
C LEU A 410 4.09 -20.60 -1.29
N LEU A 411 2.98 -20.89 -2.00
CA LEU A 411 2.63 -22.20 -2.50
C LEU A 411 2.99 -22.31 -3.97
N MET A 412 4.01 -23.10 -4.29
CA MET A 412 4.42 -23.39 -5.67
C MET A 412 3.63 -24.58 -6.21
N GLN A 413 3.17 -24.48 -7.45
CA GLN A 413 2.55 -25.61 -8.14
C GLN A 413 3.56 -26.76 -8.26
N ASN A 414 3.17 -27.92 -7.77
CA ASN A 414 3.85 -29.19 -8.00
C ASN A 414 2.80 -30.29 -8.15
N ASP A 415 2.47 -30.63 -9.39
CA ASP A 415 1.41 -31.59 -9.70
C ASP A 415 1.74 -33.03 -9.26
N SER A 416 2.99 -33.30 -8.90
CA SER A 416 3.46 -34.55 -8.34
C SER A 416 3.47 -34.57 -6.81
N ALA A 417 3.17 -33.44 -6.16
CA ALA A 417 3.16 -33.36 -4.70
C ALA A 417 2.13 -34.28 -4.08
N MET A 418 2.52 -34.94 -2.99
CA MET A 418 1.61 -35.75 -2.18
C MET A 418 1.10 -34.91 -1.02
N PRO A 419 -0.20 -34.97 -0.68
CA PRO A 419 -0.74 -34.23 0.43
C PRO A 419 -0.08 -34.66 1.74
N GLN A 420 0.32 -33.68 2.57
CA GLN A 420 0.82 -33.98 3.90
C GLN A 420 -0.30 -34.57 4.75
N ALA A 421 -0.03 -35.66 5.46
CA ALA A 421 -0.94 -36.16 6.49
C ALA A 421 -1.13 -35.05 7.56
N GLN A 422 -2.36 -34.90 8.05
CA GLN A 422 -2.64 -33.93 9.11
C GLN A 422 -1.72 -34.25 10.30
N LYS A 423 -0.97 -33.25 10.80
CA LYS A 423 -0.10 -33.45 11.96
C LYS A 423 -0.94 -33.96 13.14
N SER A 424 -0.45 -34.98 13.80
CA SER A 424 -1.04 -35.41 15.08
C SER A 424 -1.02 -34.21 16.05
N PRO A 425 -2.04 -34.06 16.88
CA PRO A 425 -2.05 -33.04 17.91
C PRO A 425 -0.79 -33.16 18.79
N ILE A 426 -0.37 -32.05 19.37
CA ILE A 426 0.77 -32.00 20.33
C ILE A 426 0.47 -33.03 21.42
N ALA A 427 1.34 -34.04 21.53
CA ALA A 427 1.12 -35.14 22.48
C ALA A 427 1.48 -34.77 23.91
N GLU A 428 2.40 -33.81 24.09
CA GLU A 428 2.90 -33.39 25.39
C GLU A 428 3.45 -31.96 25.35
N THR A 429 3.20 -31.22 26.43
CA THR A 429 3.77 -29.87 26.63
C THR A 429 4.65 -29.90 27.87
N MET A 430 5.90 -29.41 27.73
CA MET A 430 6.83 -29.34 28.85
C MET A 430 7.10 -27.86 29.17
N GLU A 431 6.94 -27.47 30.43
CA GLU A 431 7.38 -26.19 30.91
C GLU A 431 8.90 -26.19 31.15
N LEU A 432 9.59 -25.30 30.49
CA LEU A 432 11.02 -25.07 30.69
C LEU A 432 11.19 -24.05 31.80
N GLY A 433 11.39 -24.52 33.02
CA GLY A 433 11.70 -23.69 34.19
C GLY A 433 13.20 -23.45 34.35
N GLY A 434 13.56 -22.56 35.27
CA GLY A 434 14.96 -22.27 35.63
C GLY A 434 15.42 -20.86 35.28
N LYS A 435 16.71 -20.60 35.53
CA LYS A 435 17.32 -19.32 35.11
C LYS A 435 17.81 -19.43 33.68
N TRP A 436 17.37 -18.49 32.86
CA TRP A 436 17.84 -18.34 31.48
C TRP A 436 18.92 -17.25 31.42
N THR A 437 19.98 -17.50 30.68
CA THR A 437 20.95 -16.49 30.34
C THR A 437 20.72 -16.04 28.92
N LEU A 438 20.41 -14.76 28.74
CA LEU A 438 20.30 -14.15 27.43
C LEU A 438 21.70 -13.65 27.04
N SER A 439 22.21 -14.13 25.91
CA SER A 439 23.41 -13.58 25.29
C SER A 439 22.95 -12.74 24.09
N ALA A 440 23.03 -11.42 24.22
CA ALA A 440 22.68 -10.48 23.15
C ALA A 440 23.98 -9.93 22.54
N PRO A 441 24.36 -10.35 21.32
CA PRO A 441 25.58 -9.88 20.67
C PRO A 441 25.47 -8.46 20.11
N VAL A 442 24.25 -7.90 20.05
CA VAL A 442 23.95 -6.58 19.46
C VAL A 442 23.56 -5.60 20.55
N GLN A 443 24.13 -4.39 20.48
CA GLN A 443 23.72 -3.30 21.36
C GLN A 443 22.28 -2.89 21.02
N ASN A 444 21.47 -2.71 22.07
CA ASN A 444 20.14 -2.15 21.94
C ASN A 444 20.20 -0.66 22.26
N SER A 445 19.39 0.17 21.55
CA SER A 445 19.33 1.60 21.76
C SER A 445 17.91 2.09 21.99
N LEU A 446 17.76 3.09 22.84
CA LEU A 446 16.52 3.80 23.09
C LEU A 446 16.69 5.26 22.72
N THR A 447 15.94 5.72 21.69
CA THR A 447 15.93 7.13 21.32
C THR A 447 15.02 7.91 22.28
N LEU A 448 15.60 8.94 22.93
CA LEU A 448 14.87 9.84 23.84
C LEU A 448 14.44 11.10 23.06
N ASP A 449 13.27 11.07 22.46
CA ASP A 449 12.73 12.13 21.59
C ASP A 449 11.65 12.99 22.23
N MET A 450 11.28 12.69 23.50
CA MET A 450 10.32 13.44 24.30
C MET A 450 11.01 14.03 25.54
N ALA A 451 10.78 15.31 25.79
CA ALA A 451 11.31 15.96 26.99
C ALA A 451 10.32 16.94 27.62
N ALA A 452 10.43 17.13 28.92
CA ALA A 452 9.78 18.25 29.61
C ALA A 452 10.73 19.45 29.65
N LEU A 453 10.21 20.63 29.22
CA LEU A 453 10.96 21.88 29.14
C LEU A 453 10.77 22.72 30.40
N SER A 454 11.83 23.34 30.90
CA SER A 454 11.79 24.33 31.97
C SER A 454 12.73 25.50 31.70
N TYR A 455 12.34 26.70 32.12
CA TYR A 455 13.16 27.92 32.04
C TYR A 455 13.74 28.35 33.39
N ASP A 456 13.31 27.74 34.49
CA ASP A 456 13.75 28.03 35.86
C ASP A 456 14.40 26.84 36.56
N GLY A 457 14.39 25.66 35.93
CA GLY A 457 14.87 24.40 36.47
C GLY A 457 14.00 23.81 37.58
N LYS A 458 12.80 24.37 37.83
CA LYS A 458 11.87 23.96 38.90
C LYS A 458 10.52 23.54 38.33
N THR A 459 9.94 24.37 37.49
CA THR A 459 8.65 24.16 36.87
C THR A 459 8.84 23.61 35.47
N TYR A 460 8.35 22.39 35.20
CA TYR A 460 8.48 21.71 33.93
C TYR A 460 7.13 21.63 33.20
N THR A 461 7.16 21.69 31.90
CA THR A 461 5.99 21.37 31.05
C THR A 461 5.64 19.89 31.17
N GLU A 462 4.54 19.49 30.60
CA GLU A 462 4.33 18.10 30.16
C GLU A 462 5.41 17.65 29.17
N LEU A 463 5.48 16.35 28.88
CA LEU A 463 6.40 15.82 27.87
C LEU A 463 6.00 16.34 26.49
N LEU A 464 6.95 16.91 25.79
CA LEU A 464 6.77 17.50 24.46
C LEU A 464 7.79 16.85 23.49
N PRO A 465 7.41 16.62 22.25
CA PRO A 465 8.37 16.21 21.21
C PRO A 465 9.51 17.22 21.08
N ILE A 466 10.74 16.74 20.95
CA ILE A 466 11.93 17.61 20.79
C ILE A 466 11.81 18.56 19.58
N PRO A 467 11.26 18.15 18.41
CA PRO A 467 11.01 19.08 17.31
C PRO A 467 10.11 20.26 17.71
N TYR A 468 9.05 19.99 18.47
CA TYR A 468 8.14 21.03 18.95
C TYR A 468 8.83 22.02 19.90
N ILE A 469 9.66 21.49 20.83
CA ILE A 469 10.47 22.34 21.72
C ILE A 469 11.43 23.21 20.89
N SER A 470 12.10 22.64 19.91
CA SER A 470 13.01 23.36 19.01
C SER A 470 12.29 24.49 18.26
N GLU A 471 11.13 24.19 17.65
CA GLU A 471 10.33 25.19 16.95
C GLU A 471 9.85 26.30 17.87
N ARG A 472 9.38 25.95 19.08
CA ARG A 472 8.97 26.92 20.10
C ARG A 472 10.12 27.86 20.46
N LEU A 473 11.33 27.35 20.71
CA LEU A 473 12.51 28.15 21.02
C LEU A 473 12.90 29.08 19.86
N LEU A 474 12.79 28.62 18.63
CA LEU A 474 13.03 29.44 17.43
C LEU A 474 12.00 30.58 17.31
N ARG A 475 10.73 30.31 17.56
CA ARG A 475 9.66 31.33 17.57
C ARG A 475 9.84 32.35 18.68
N GLU A 476 10.22 31.90 19.88
CA GLU A 476 10.49 32.77 21.01
C GLU A 476 11.78 33.59 20.88
N LYS A 477 12.65 33.26 19.91
CA LYS A 477 13.97 33.88 19.66
C LYS A 477 14.77 34.06 20.96
N THR A 478 14.75 33.04 21.81
CA THR A 478 15.33 33.12 23.16
C THR A 478 16.74 32.55 23.23
N ASN A 479 17.66 33.24 23.95
CA ASN A 479 19.03 32.77 24.24
C ASN A 479 19.21 32.47 25.74
N ARG A 480 18.14 32.30 26.48
CA ARG A 480 18.23 32.04 27.92
C ARG A 480 18.56 30.59 28.23
N LYS A 481 19.08 30.36 29.42
CA LYS A 481 19.30 29.02 29.95
C LYS A 481 17.96 28.27 30.03
N LEU A 482 17.97 27.02 29.67
CA LEU A 482 16.84 26.13 29.77
C LEU A 482 17.26 24.75 30.33
N TRP A 483 16.30 23.99 30.78
CA TRP A 483 16.46 22.62 31.26
C TRP A 483 15.52 21.72 30.48
N LEU A 484 16.06 20.59 30.03
CA LEU A 484 15.30 19.51 29.43
C LEU A 484 15.38 18.29 30.35
N ARG A 485 14.24 17.73 30.68
CA ARG A 485 14.14 16.51 31.47
C ARG A 485 13.55 15.40 30.63
N TYR A 486 14.37 14.36 30.41
CA TYR A 486 13.96 13.13 29.78
C TYR A 486 13.63 12.10 30.85
N ALA A 487 12.62 11.28 30.64
CA ALA A 487 12.23 10.20 31.53
C ALA A 487 12.04 8.92 30.72
N PHE A 488 12.60 7.84 31.20
CA PHE A 488 12.41 6.51 30.67
C PHE A 488 12.41 5.48 31.80
N THR A 489 11.83 4.32 31.53
CA THR A 489 11.83 3.19 32.45
C THR A 489 12.64 2.07 31.85
N ALA A 490 13.50 1.46 32.63
CA ALA A 490 14.25 0.28 32.27
C ALA A 490 13.92 -0.83 33.27
N ASP A 491 13.53 -2.00 32.78
CA ASP A 491 13.24 -3.17 33.61
C ASP A 491 14.52 -3.82 34.16
N PHE A 492 15.65 -3.51 33.53
CA PHE A 492 17.01 -3.89 34.00
C PHE A 492 18.02 -2.81 33.63
N LEU A 493 19.12 -2.73 34.37
CA LEU A 493 20.24 -1.85 34.07
C LEU A 493 21.41 -2.71 33.57
N PRO A 494 21.83 -2.56 32.30
CA PRO A 494 23.05 -3.18 31.83
C PRO A 494 24.30 -2.53 32.48
N ASP A 495 25.37 -3.28 32.66
CA ASP A 495 26.60 -2.78 33.25
C ASP A 495 27.35 -1.79 32.34
N ASP A 496 27.04 -1.78 31.03
CA ASP A 496 27.71 -1.00 29.99
C ASP A 496 26.78 0.07 29.35
N LEU A 497 25.84 0.60 30.11
CA LEU A 497 24.90 1.62 29.62
C LEU A 497 25.67 2.88 29.17
N THR A 498 25.57 3.20 27.90
CA THR A 498 26.17 4.38 27.29
C THR A 498 25.08 5.37 26.88
N LEU A 499 25.30 6.65 27.13
CA LEU A 499 24.46 7.73 26.63
C LEU A 499 25.16 8.45 25.49
N GLU A 500 24.59 8.37 24.30
CA GLU A 500 25.04 9.15 23.16
C GLU A 500 24.30 10.48 23.06
N LEU A 501 25.05 11.55 22.88
CA LEU A 501 24.54 12.90 22.71
C LEU A 501 25.26 13.60 21.58
N GLU A 502 24.54 14.32 20.77
CA GLU A 502 25.15 15.28 19.85
C GLU A 502 25.84 16.41 20.62
N THR A 503 26.86 17.01 20.01
CA THR A 503 27.73 18.04 20.63
C THR A 503 26.93 19.06 21.43
N LEU A 504 27.12 19.06 22.73
CA LEU A 504 26.54 20.01 23.66
C LEU A 504 27.58 21.09 24.03
N LYS A 505 27.61 22.19 23.26
CA LYS A 505 28.36 23.37 23.70
C LYS A 505 27.63 24.02 24.86
N ASN A 506 28.29 24.17 26.01
CA ASN A 506 27.76 24.82 27.22
C ASN A 506 26.56 24.11 27.89
N ALA A 507 26.46 22.79 27.78
CA ALA A 507 25.46 22.02 28.50
C ALA A 507 26.07 21.24 29.66
N LYS A 508 25.22 20.98 30.69
CA LYS A 508 25.51 20.08 31.79
C LYS A 508 24.50 18.95 31.76
N LEU A 509 24.99 17.74 32.00
CA LEU A 509 24.16 16.55 32.05
C LEU A 509 24.13 16.01 33.47
N SER A 510 22.95 15.57 33.90
CA SER A 510 22.82 14.77 35.13
C SER A 510 21.87 13.60 34.89
N VAL A 511 22.17 12.46 35.50
CA VAL A 511 21.28 11.29 35.51
C VAL A 511 20.91 11.01 36.96
N ASN A 512 19.59 10.99 37.23
CA ASN A 512 19.05 10.80 38.59
C ASN A 512 19.67 11.73 39.64
N GLY A 513 19.96 12.98 39.25
CA GLY A 513 20.55 14.00 40.12
C GLY A 513 22.09 13.98 40.23
N THR A 514 22.78 13.00 39.66
CA THR A 514 24.22 12.93 39.62
C THR A 514 24.76 13.57 38.34
N GLU A 515 25.66 14.56 38.46
CA GLU A 515 26.30 15.20 37.29
C GLU A 515 27.27 14.21 36.63
N ILE A 516 27.17 14.10 35.30
CA ILE A 516 27.99 13.20 34.48
C ILE A 516 28.93 14.01 33.61
N SER A 517 30.20 13.64 33.59
CA SER A 517 31.22 14.20 32.70
C SER A 517 31.07 13.59 31.31
N LEU A 518 30.99 14.44 30.30
CA LEU A 518 30.92 14.03 28.89
C LEU A 518 32.33 13.86 28.35
N THR A 519 32.59 12.77 27.65
CA THR A 519 33.80 12.56 26.84
C THR A 519 33.45 12.74 25.38
N GLU A 520 34.16 13.60 24.65
CA GLU A 520 34.01 13.69 23.21
C GLU A 520 34.65 12.45 22.57
N GLN A 521 33.80 11.58 22.03
CA GLN A 521 34.24 10.60 21.04
C GLN A 521 33.74 11.13 19.69
N GLY A 522 34.65 11.29 18.72
CA GLY A 522 34.26 11.63 17.37
C GLY A 522 33.41 10.50 16.76
N ILE A 523 32.20 10.84 16.30
CA ILE A 523 31.37 9.99 15.44
C ILE A 523 31.87 10.13 14.02
#